data_7882ad61c24f429cf77796fcda11c1bc
#
_entry.id   7882ad61c24f429cf77796fcda11c1bc
#
_cell.length_a   1.000
_cell.length_b   1.000
_cell.length_c   1.000
_cell.angle_alpha   90.00
_cell.angle_beta   90.00
_cell.angle_gamma   90.00
#
_symmetry.space_group_name_H-M   'P 1'
#
loop_
_entity.id
_entity.type
_entity.pdbx_description
1 polymer ?
#
loop_
_entity_poly.entity_id
_entity_poly.type
_entity_poly.pdbx_seq_one_letter_code
_entity_poly.pdbx_strand_id
1 'polypeptide(L)'
;MKLMKSTVTVAAVLLLGSTVFAQAPASALTDFRSYTRDLQSLAGTFTQEVRDKSGRVSRQSSGSFAIARPGKFRFIYEKPYKQTIVSDGTTVWLYDEDLNQVTIRKLGDTVSEQPLALLLDPTAADKLFELKALDPAGSIGYVEAKSKKADAPFTDLRVAMVALQPKELTWRDALQNANTIRFGDLAKNGKLGADAFSFTPPKGADVL
;
A
#
# COMPACT_ATOMS: atom_id res chain seq x y z
N MET A 1 12.13 60.61 66.75
CA MET A 1 12.78 60.33 65.46
C MET A 1 12.65 58.82 65.23
N LYS A 2 11.58 58.39 64.49
CA LYS A 2 11.28 56.96 64.28
C LYS A 2 11.88 56.53 62.92
N LEU A 3 12.79 55.57 62.95
CA LEU A 3 13.31 54.91 61.73
C LEU A 3 12.29 53.89 61.25
N MET A 4 11.74 54.09 60.04
CA MET A 4 11.03 53.09 59.31
C MET A 4 12.00 52.16 58.62
N LYS A 5 11.94 50.84 58.98
CA LYS A 5 12.64 49.77 58.26
C LYS A 5 11.74 49.30 57.09
N SER A 6 12.21 49.56 55.88
CA SER A 6 11.56 49.08 54.65
C SER A 6 12.03 47.65 54.34
N THR A 7 11.08 46.71 54.34
CA THR A 7 11.35 45.29 54.00
C THR A 7 11.11 45.14 52.49
N VAL A 8 12.16 44.85 51.73
CA VAL A 8 12.05 44.51 50.29
C VAL A 8 11.83 43.00 50.16
N THR A 9 10.65 42.64 49.74
CA THR A 9 10.32 41.23 49.39
C THR A 9 10.71 40.94 47.96
N VAL A 10 11.76 40.12 47.75
CA VAL A 10 12.17 39.64 46.44
C VAL A 10 11.29 38.42 46.08
N ALA A 11 10.37 38.58 45.10
CA ALA A 11 9.59 37.52 44.54
C ALA A 11 10.43 36.77 43.48
N ALA A 12 10.83 35.55 43.80
CA ALA A 12 11.50 34.65 42.84
C ALA A 12 10.46 34.06 41.88
N VAL A 13 10.48 34.48 40.63
CA VAL A 13 9.66 33.91 39.53
C VAL A 13 10.37 32.66 39.04
N LEU A 14 9.84 31.48 39.41
CA LEU A 14 10.24 30.18 38.84
C LEU A 14 9.68 30.06 37.43
N LEU A 15 10.49 30.28 36.41
CA LEU A 15 10.20 29.92 35.03
C LEU A 15 10.27 28.39 34.87
N LEU A 16 9.11 27.75 34.92
CA LEU A 16 8.97 26.35 34.49
C LEU A 16 9.11 26.28 32.97
N GLY A 17 10.34 26.03 32.50
CA GLY A 17 10.63 25.74 31.12
C GLY A 17 9.98 24.41 30.72
N SER A 18 8.86 24.46 29.99
CA SER A 18 8.27 23.29 29.36
C SER A 18 9.19 22.81 28.26
N THR A 19 9.98 21.75 28.55
CA THR A 19 10.76 21.05 27.51
C THR A 19 9.76 20.33 26.60
N VAL A 20 9.48 20.92 25.44
CA VAL A 20 8.80 20.22 24.35
C VAL A 20 9.76 19.15 23.87
N PHE A 21 9.54 17.90 24.27
CA PHE A 21 10.19 16.76 23.64
C PHE A 21 9.68 16.69 22.20
N ALA A 22 10.49 17.13 21.26
CA ALA A 22 10.26 16.88 19.85
C ALA A 22 10.30 15.35 19.66
N GLN A 23 9.15 14.75 19.44
CA GLN A 23 9.04 13.32 19.14
C GLN A 23 9.77 13.10 17.83
N ALA A 24 10.77 12.22 17.81
CA ALA A 24 11.46 11.85 16.58
C ALA A 24 10.43 11.40 15.54
N PRO A 25 10.53 11.81 14.28
CA PRO A 25 9.59 11.40 13.26
C PRO A 25 9.53 9.88 13.21
N ALA A 26 8.32 9.32 13.23
CA ALA A 26 8.12 7.88 13.11
C ALA A 26 8.77 7.40 11.80
N SER A 27 9.43 6.24 11.81
CA SER A 27 10.02 5.71 10.60
C SER A 27 8.92 5.27 9.62
N ALA A 28 9.18 5.33 8.32
CA ALA A 28 8.23 4.87 7.30
C ALA A 28 7.74 3.43 7.55
N LEU A 29 8.57 2.59 8.13
CA LEU A 29 8.19 1.23 8.52
C LEU A 29 7.18 1.21 9.68
N THR A 30 7.34 2.09 10.65
CA THR A 30 6.38 2.26 11.75
C THR A 30 5.03 2.75 11.21
N ASP A 31 5.06 3.72 10.29
CA ASP A 31 3.86 4.26 9.63
C ASP A 31 3.16 3.19 8.81
N PHE A 32 3.90 2.43 8.01
CA PHE A 32 3.38 1.33 7.22
C PHE A 32 2.73 0.26 8.09
N ARG A 33 3.39 -0.17 9.17
CA ARG A 33 2.86 -1.16 10.11
C ARG A 33 1.61 -0.66 10.82
N SER A 34 1.59 0.61 11.23
CA SER A 34 0.41 1.23 11.84
C SER A 34 -0.75 1.32 10.85
N TYR A 35 -0.47 1.70 9.60
CA TYR A 35 -1.49 1.73 8.54
C TYR A 35 -2.10 0.36 8.26
N THR A 36 -1.24 -0.67 8.16
CA THR A 36 -1.67 -2.02 7.78
C THR A 36 -2.25 -2.83 8.93
N ARG A 37 -1.91 -2.54 10.20
CA ARG A 37 -2.39 -3.27 11.39
C ARG A 37 -3.92 -3.36 11.44
N ASP A 38 -4.59 -2.23 11.32
CA ASP A 38 -6.03 -2.12 11.48
C ASP A 38 -6.77 -2.12 10.13
N LEU A 39 -6.07 -2.46 9.05
CA LEU A 39 -6.63 -2.50 7.72
C LEU A 39 -7.52 -3.73 7.56
N GLN A 40 -8.83 -3.53 7.46
CA GLN A 40 -9.81 -4.56 7.13
C GLN A 40 -10.20 -4.49 5.66
N SER A 41 -10.33 -3.27 5.13
CA SER A 41 -10.62 -3.02 3.72
C SER A 41 -9.90 -1.77 3.21
N LEU A 42 -9.63 -1.73 1.93
CA LEU A 42 -9.07 -0.58 1.22
C LEU A 42 -9.67 -0.51 -0.18
N ALA A 43 -10.14 0.66 -0.55
CA ALA A 43 -10.60 0.91 -1.91
C ALA A 43 -10.01 2.23 -2.42
N GLY A 44 -9.94 2.38 -3.73
CA GLY A 44 -9.42 3.59 -4.34
C GLY A 44 -9.25 3.46 -5.84
N THR A 45 -8.61 4.46 -6.41
CA THR A 45 -8.16 4.46 -7.81
C THR A 45 -6.67 4.16 -7.88
N PHE A 46 -6.20 3.76 -9.05
CA PHE A 46 -4.79 3.59 -9.31
C PHE A 46 -4.41 4.00 -10.73
N THR A 47 -3.16 4.41 -10.88
CA THR A 47 -2.47 4.44 -12.16
C THR A 47 -1.26 3.53 -12.09
N GLN A 48 -1.00 2.77 -13.15
CA GLN A 48 0.17 1.91 -13.27
C GLN A 48 0.99 2.32 -14.47
N GLU A 49 2.30 2.41 -14.28
CA GLU A 49 3.27 2.65 -15.34
C GLU A 49 4.31 1.54 -15.33
N VAL A 50 4.61 1.02 -16.52
CA VAL A 50 5.68 0.04 -16.74
C VAL A 50 6.72 0.66 -17.64
N ARG A 51 7.99 0.69 -17.19
CA ARG A 51 9.14 1.14 -17.98
C ARG A 51 10.05 -0.03 -18.30
N ASP A 52 10.47 -0.09 -19.54
CA ASP A 52 11.46 -1.08 -19.99
C ASP A 52 12.87 -0.78 -19.39
N LYS A 53 13.83 -1.67 -19.65
CA LYS A 53 15.22 -1.52 -19.19
C LYS A 53 15.92 -0.25 -19.67
N SER A 54 15.43 0.35 -20.76
CA SER A 54 15.94 1.63 -21.28
C SER A 54 15.30 2.84 -20.63
N GLY A 55 14.34 2.63 -19.71
CA GLY A 55 13.59 3.69 -19.04
C GLY A 55 12.39 4.23 -19.84
N ARG A 56 12.10 3.68 -21.05
CA ARG A 56 10.94 4.10 -21.85
C ARG A 56 9.68 3.50 -21.27
N VAL A 57 8.61 4.29 -21.26
CA VAL A 57 7.28 3.82 -20.88
C VAL A 57 6.79 2.81 -21.94
N SER A 58 6.61 1.56 -21.54
CA SER A 58 6.10 0.49 -22.39
C SER A 58 4.60 0.27 -22.21
N ARG A 59 4.04 0.60 -21.03
CA ARG A 59 2.61 0.48 -20.75
C ARG A 59 2.19 1.48 -19.68
N GLN A 60 1.01 2.04 -19.85
CA GLN A 60 0.30 2.80 -18.84
C GLN A 60 -1.12 2.25 -18.70
N SER A 61 -1.57 2.09 -17.47
CA SER A 61 -2.92 1.60 -17.17
C SER A 61 -3.51 2.42 -16.03
N SER A 62 -4.82 2.45 -15.96
CA SER A 62 -5.54 3.07 -14.84
C SER A 62 -6.83 2.34 -14.54
N GLY A 63 -7.34 2.52 -13.33
CA GLY A 63 -8.56 1.88 -12.91
C GLY A 63 -8.85 2.08 -11.44
N SER A 64 -9.70 1.21 -10.92
CA SER A 64 -10.11 1.20 -9.52
C SER A 64 -9.81 -0.16 -8.87
N PHE A 65 -9.73 -0.16 -7.55
CA PHE A 65 -9.54 -1.39 -6.79
C PHE A 65 -10.31 -1.38 -5.48
N ALA A 66 -10.61 -2.57 -5.01
CA ALA A 66 -11.09 -2.84 -3.66
C ALA A 66 -10.39 -4.07 -3.10
N ILE A 67 -10.04 -4.03 -1.82
CA ILE A 67 -9.42 -5.11 -1.07
C ILE A 67 -10.21 -5.30 0.21
N ALA A 68 -10.46 -6.53 0.63
CA ALA A 68 -10.94 -6.87 1.96
C ALA A 68 -10.25 -8.14 2.47
N ARG A 69 -9.86 -8.15 3.74
CA ARG A 69 -9.23 -9.30 4.36
C ARG A 69 -10.23 -10.34 4.82
N PRO A 70 -9.84 -11.62 4.81
CA PRO A 70 -8.63 -12.16 4.21
C PRO A 70 -8.78 -12.41 2.70
N GLY A 71 -7.75 -12.08 1.93
CA GLY A 71 -7.55 -12.56 0.54
C GLY A 71 -8.54 -12.09 -0.53
N LYS A 72 -9.50 -11.24 -0.19
CA LYS A 72 -10.49 -10.73 -1.15
C LYS A 72 -9.97 -9.47 -1.83
N PHE A 73 -10.08 -9.42 -3.14
CA PHE A 73 -9.74 -8.22 -3.90
C PHE A 73 -10.50 -8.15 -5.23
N ARG A 74 -10.64 -6.94 -5.74
CA ARG A 74 -11.08 -6.64 -7.10
C ARG A 74 -10.22 -5.54 -7.66
N PHE A 75 -9.66 -5.74 -8.84
CA PHE A 75 -9.00 -4.73 -9.67
C PHE A 75 -9.76 -4.61 -10.97
N ILE A 76 -10.14 -3.40 -11.33
CA ILE A 76 -10.80 -3.08 -12.60
C ILE A 76 -9.86 -2.16 -13.34
N TYR A 77 -9.23 -2.67 -14.39
CA TYR A 77 -8.49 -1.87 -15.36
C TYR A 77 -9.47 -1.29 -16.37
N GLU A 78 -9.42 0.03 -16.52
CA GLU A 78 -10.30 0.77 -17.44
C GLU A 78 -9.58 1.20 -18.69
N LYS A 79 -8.27 1.44 -18.60
CA LYS A 79 -7.41 1.89 -19.70
C LYS A 79 -6.07 1.16 -19.65
N PRO A 80 -5.41 0.92 -20.82
CA PRO A 80 -5.92 1.07 -22.18
C PRO A 80 -6.89 -0.04 -22.56
N TYR A 81 -6.83 -1.20 -21.89
CA TYR A 81 -7.68 -2.38 -22.10
C TYR A 81 -8.49 -2.67 -20.86
N LYS A 82 -9.71 -3.13 -21.06
CA LYS A 82 -10.60 -3.48 -19.97
C LYS A 82 -10.29 -4.87 -19.45
N GLN A 83 -9.89 -4.96 -18.18
CA GLN A 83 -9.62 -6.22 -17.52
C GLN A 83 -10.15 -6.17 -16.10
N THR A 84 -10.75 -7.23 -15.63
CA THR A 84 -11.21 -7.36 -14.26
C THR A 84 -10.52 -8.56 -13.59
N ILE A 85 -9.90 -8.32 -12.44
CA ILE A 85 -9.29 -9.38 -11.62
C ILE A 85 -10.02 -9.39 -10.29
N VAL A 86 -10.64 -10.52 -9.94
CA VAL A 86 -11.43 -10.66 -8.71
C VAL A 86 -10.96 -11.86 -7.91
N SER A 87 -10.90 -11.73 -6.59
CA SER A 87 -10.76 -12.84 -5.66
C SER A 87 -11.84 -12.79 -4.58
N ASP A 88 -12.46 -13.94 -4.32
CA ASP A 88 -13.38 -14.14 -3.21
C ASP A 88 -12.69 -14.56 -1.90
N GLY A 89 -11.37 -14.70 -1.92
CA GLY A 89 -10.55 -15.23 -0.83
C GLY A 89 -10.09 -16.68 -1.02
N THR A 90 -10.57 -17.37 -2.04
CA THR A 90 -10.20 -18.76 -2.39
C THR A 90 -9.85 -18.92 -3.85
N THR A 91 -10.61 -18.29 -4.72
CA THR A 91 -10.50 -18.34 -6.18
C THR A 91 -10.18 -16.97 -6.72
N VAL A 92 -9.39 -16.94 -7.79
CA VAL A 92 -9.08 -15.73 -8.56
C VAL A 92 -9.62 -15.91 -9.98
N TRP A 93 -10.42 -14.97 -10.41
CA TRP A 93 -10.89 -14.83 -11.80
C TRP A 93 -10.16 -13.65 -12.44
N LEU A 94 -9.62 -13.87 -13.61
CA LEU A 94 -9.06 -12.86 -14.48
C LEU A 94 -9.90 -12.83 -15.73
N TYR A 95 -10.67 -11.77 -15.91
CA TYR A 95 -11.55 -11.56 -17.06
C TYR A 95 -10.96 -10.49 -17.98
N ASP A 96 -10.63 -10.88 -19.19
CA ASP A 96 -10.26 -9.99 -20.28
C ASP A 96 -11.50 -9.71 -21.14
N GLU A 97 -11.98 -8.47 -21.10
CA GLU A 97 -13.22 -8.10 -21.79
C GLU A 97 -13.06 -8.11 -23.32
N ASP A 98 -11.88 -7.70 -23.82
CA ASP A 98 -11.61 -7.61 -25.25
C ASP A 98 -11.54 -8.99 -25.90
N LEU A 99 -11.03 -9.99 -25.16
CA LEU A 99 -10.94 -11.38 -25.59
C LEU A 99 -12.20 -12.19 -25.21
N ASN A 100 -13.09 -11.63 -24.38
CA ASN A 100 -14.20 -12.34 -23.73
C ASN A 100 -13.77 -13.67 -23.08
N GLN A 101 -12.63 -13.64 -22.36
CA GLN A 101 -11.98 -14.81 -21.80
C GLN A 101 -11.83 -14.68 -20.27
N VAL A 102 -12.11 -15.76 -19.54
CA VAL A 102 -11.95 -15.87 -18.09
C VAL A 102 -10.92 -16.94 -17.76
N THR A 103 -9.85 -16.56 -17.08
CA THR A 103 -8.89 -17.51 -16.49
C THR A 103 -9.21 -17.69 -15.00
N ILE A 104 -9.28 -18.95 -14.53
CA ILE A 104 -9.56 -19.27 -13.13
C ILE A 104 -8.32 -19.87 -12.48
N ARG A 105 -7.96 -19.38 -11.28
CA ARG A 105 -6.82 -19.87 -10.50
C ARG A 105 -7.16 -19.96 -9.01
N LYS A 106 -6.45 -20.80 -8.26
CA LYS A 106 -6.50 -20.79 -6.80
C LYS A 106 -5.73 -19.59 -6.24
N LEU A 107 -6.27 -18.96 -5.21
CA LEU A 107 -5.64 -17.79 -4.59
C LEU A 107 -4.25 -18.11 -4.02
N GLY A 108 -4.07 -19.27 -3.38
CA GLY A 108 -2.81 -19.65 -2.73
C GLY A 108 -1.58 -19.60 -3.63
N ASP A 109 -1.78 -19.91 -4.91
CA ASP A 109 -0.71 -19.91 -5.93
C ASP A 109 -0.40 -18.49 -6.45
N THR A 110 -1.26 -17.52 -6.18
CA THR A 110 -1.22 -16.20 -6.81
C THR A 110 -0.75 -15.10 -5.85
N VAL A 111 -1.16 -15.11 -4.59
CA VAL A 111 -0.93 -13.96 -3.66
C VAL A 111 0.51 -13.82 -3.24
N SER A 112 1.20 -14.93 -2.95
CA SER A 112 2.60 -14.89 -2.52
C SER A 112 3.57 -14.41 -3.61
N GLU A 113 3.08 -14.36 -4.84
CA GLU A 113 3.84 -13.97 -6.03
C GLU A 113 3.52 -12.56 -6.52
N GLN A 114 2.68 -11.81 -5.78
CA GLN A 114 2.27 -10.46 -6.17
C GLN A 114 2.81 -9.42 -5.20
N PRO A 115 3.36 -8.29 -5.70
CA PRO A 115 3.80 -7.17 -4.85
C PRO A 115 2.70 -6.63 -3.92
N LEU A 116 1.45 -6.71 -4.35
CA LEU A 116 0.28 -6.29 -3.58
C LEU A 116 0.00 -7.14 -2.33
N ALA A 117 0.63 -8.32 -2.18
CA ALA A 117 0.55 -9.16 -0.97
C ALA A 117 0.89 -8.36 0.30
N LEU A 118 1.77 -7.37 0.20
CA LEU A 118 2.10 -6.44 1.31
C LEU A 118 0.88 -5.72 1.91
N LEU A 119 -0.11 -5.41 1.07
CA LEU A 119 -1.32 -4.69 1.49
C LEU A 119 -2.47 -5.66 1.83
N LEU A 120 -2.48 -6.85 1.21
CA LEU A 120 -3.55 -7.83 1.36
C LEU A 120 -3.55 -8.49 2.74
N ASP A 121 -2.36 -8.82 3.27
CA ASP A 121 -2.23 -9.46 4.58
C ASP A 121 -0.91 -9.05 5.27
N PRO A 122 -0.96 -8.18 6.31
CA PRO A 122 0.26 -7.77 7.03
C PRO A 122 0.93 -8.90 7.79
N THR A 123 0.18 -9.90 8.24
CA THR A 123 0.78 -11.05 8.94
C THR A 123 1.51 -11.96 7.96
N ALA A 124 1.00 -12.07 6.73
CA ALA A 124 1.70 -12.70 5.64
C ALA A 124 2.88 -11.84 5.16
N ALA A 125 2.77 -10.51 5.20
CA ALA A 125 3.85 -9.61 4.82
C ALA A 125 5.13 -9.89 5.61
N ASP A 126 5.07 -9.98 6.93
CA ASP A 126 6.24 -10.30 7.77
C ASP A 126 6.76 -11.75 7.55
N LYS A 127 5.90 -12.68 7.11
CA LYS A 127 6.32 -14.05 6.76
C LYS A 127 7.00 -14.12 5.39
N LEU A 128 6.49 -13.35 4.43
CA LEU A 128 6.94 -13.40 3.02
C LEU A 128 8.09 -12.45 2.74
N PHE A 129 8.23 -11.35 3.51
CA PHE A 129 9.19 -10.29 3.26
C PHE A 129 10.01 -9.94 4.51
N GLU A 130 11.23 -9.49 4.26
CA GLU A 130 12.02 -8.71 5.19
C GLU A 130 11.75 -7.23 4.91
N LEU A 131 11.21 -6.52 5.90
CA LEU A 131 10.81 -5.12 5.78
C LEU A 131 11.85 -4.20 6.42
N LYS A 132 12.27 -3.16 5.69
CA LYS A 132 13.25 -2.18 6.15
C LYS A 132 12.82 -0.76 5.79
N ALA A 133 12.93 0.18 6.73
CA ALA A 133 12.83 1.59 6.39
C ALA A 133 14.09 2.02 5.63
N LEU A 134 13.90 2.80 4.57
CA LEU A 134 14.98 3.49 3.86
C LEU A 134 15.03 4.96 4.30
N ASP A 135 16.10 5.64 3.94
CA ASP A 135 16.24 7.07 4.17
C ASP A 135 15.13 7.84 3.45
N PRO A 136 14.47 8.79 4.12
CA PRO A 136 13.37 9.53 3.53
C PRO A 136 13.88 10.52 2.44
N ALA A 137 13.03 10.79 1.46
CA ALA A 137 13.24 11.88 0.50
C ALA A 137 12.24 13.00 0.76
N GLY A 138 12.66 14.02 1.46
CA GLY A 138 11.76 15.10 1.91
C GLY A 138 10.66 14.57 2.84
N SER A 139 9.40 14.74 2.44
CA SER A 139 8.23 14.26 3.20
C SER A 139 7.83 12.81 2.86
N ILE A 140 8.57 12.14 1.97
CA ILE A 140 8.26 10.78 1.53
C ILE A 140 9.15 9.80 2.30
N GLY A 141 8.54 8.93 3.09
CA GLY A 141 9.20 7.80 3.72
C GLY A 141 9.10 6.55 2.84
N TYR A 142 10.13 5.72 2.80
CA TYR A 142 10.15 4.51 2.00
C TYR A 142 10.29 3.27 2.87
N VAL A 143 9.54 2.23 2.52
CA VAL A 143 9.68 0.87 3.07
C VAL A 143 10.11 -0.05 1.94
N GLU A 144 11.27 -0.65 2.09
CA GLU A 144 11.74 -1.73 1.24
C GLU A 144 11.21 -3.07 1.75
N ALA A 145 10.77 -3.92 0.82
CA ALA A 145 10.27 -5.26 1.12
C ALA A 145 11.06 -6.28 0.27
N LYS A 146 12.00 -6.95 0.89
CA LYS A 146 12.79 -7.99 0.24
C LYS A 146 12.08 -9.34 0.40
N SER A 147 11.78 -10.02 -0.71
CA SER A 147 11.19 -11.36 -0.66
C SER A 147 12.12 -12.34 0.06
N LYS A 148 11.56 -13.18 0.93
CA LYS A 148 12.26 -14.30 1.56
C LYS A 148 12.33 -15.52 0.65
N LYS A 149 11.56 -15.56 -0.45
CA LYS A 149 11.67 -16.56 -1.51
C LYS A 149 12.82 -16.20 -2.44
N ALA A 150 13.72 -17.14 -2.71
CA ALA A 150 14.87 -16.94 -3.60
C ALA A 150 14.47 -16.76 -5.08
N ASP A 151 13.36 -17.35 -5.48
CA ASP A 151 12.80 -17.36 -6.83
C ASP A 151 11.59 -16.42 -7.00
N ALA A 152 11.52 -15.36 -6.19
CA ALA A 152 10.44 -14.38 -6.31
C ALA A 152 10.42 -13.76 -7.72
N PRO A 153 9.24 -13.62 -8.35
CA PRO A 153 9.12 -13.09 -9.71
C PRO A 153 9.33 -11.57 -9.78
N PHE A 154 9.77 -10.94 -8.70
CA PHE A 154 10.05 -9.50 -8.62
C PHE A 154 11.17 -9.20 -7.64
N THR A 155 11.80 -8.05 -7.83
CA THR A 155 12.83 -7.46 -6.95
C THR A 155 12.54 -6.00 -6.66
N ASP A 156 13.34 -5.37 -5.80
CA ASP A 156 13.31 -3.93 -5.50
C ASP A 156 11.92 -3.41 -5.09
N LEU A 157 11.15 -4.24 -4.38
CA LEU A 157 9.81 -3.86 -3.95
C LEU A 157 9.88 -2.77 -2.87
N ARG A 158 9.22 -1.64 -3.12
CA ARG A 158 9.17 -0.49 -2.22
C ARG A 158 7.77 0.10 -2.13
N VAL A 159 7.44 0.59 -0.94
CA VAL A 159 6.24 1.38 -0.67
C VAL A 159 6.66 2.79 -0.29
N ALA A 160 6.14 3.79 -1.00
CA ALA A 160 6.26 5.19 -0.61
C ALA A 160 5.10 5.56 0.32
N MET A 161 5.43 6.09 1.49
CA MET A 161 4.49 6.55 2.51
C MET A 161 4.50 8.07 2.57
N VAL A 162 3.34 8.71 2.54
CA VAL A 162 3.16 10.14 2.73
C VAL A 162 2.00 10.36 3.68
N ALA A 163 2.20 11.16 4.73
CA ALA A 163 1.17 11.45 5.73
C ALA A 163 0.46 10.18 6.24
N LEU A 164 1.24 9.16 6.61
CA LEU A 164 0.78 7.86 7.13
C LEU A 164 0.00 6.99 6.13
N GLN A 165 -0.02 7.34 4.85
CA GLN A 165 -0.73 6.59 3.82
C GLN A 165 0.22 6.07 2.73
N PRO A 166 0.02 4.86 2.19
CA PRO A 166 0.74 4.42 1.00
C PRO A 166 0.30 5.26 -0.20
N LYS A 167 1.25 5.78 -0.95
CA LYS A 167 1.01 6.58 -2.16
C LYS A 167 1.50 5.89 -3.41
N GLU A 168 2.56 5.11 -3.28
CA GLU A 168 3.17 4.47 -4.43
C GLU A 168 3.72 3.09 -4.03
N LEU A 169 3.62 2.14 -4.95
CA LEU A 169 4.25 0.82 -4.88
C LEU A 169 5.12 0.65 -6.12
N THR A 170 6.40 0.35 -5.93
CA THR A 170 7.34 0.13 -7.03
C THR A 170 8.04 -1.21 -6.92
N TRP A 171 8.32 -1.85 -8.05
CA TRP A 171 9.11 -3.09 -8.11
C TRP A 171 9.71 -3.29 -9.50
N ARG A 172 10.67 -4.22 -9.61
CA ARG A 172 11.12 -4.75 -10.89
C ARG A 172 10.55 -6.14 -11.09
N ASP A 173 10.03 -6.41 -12.29
CA ASP A 173 9.57 -7.75 -12.66
C ASP A 173 10.74 -8.65 -13.09
N ALA A 174 10.44 -9.92 -13.40
CA ALA A 174 11.45 -10.89 -13.84
C ALA A 174 12.20 -10.48 -15.12
N LEU A 175 11.57 -9.64 -15.95
CA LEU A 175 12.17 -9.06 -17.14
C LEU A 175 12.96 -7.77 -16.85
N GLN A 176 13.08 -7.38 -15.57
CA GLN A 176 13.71 -6.14 -15.10
C GLN A 176 13.02 -4.86 -15.57
N ASN A 177 11.73 -4.93 -15.95
CA ASN A 177 10.95 -3.72 -16.15
C ASN A 177 10.63 -3.08 -14.81
N ALA A 178 10.71 -1.75 -14.76
CA ALA A 178 10.30 -1.00 -13.57
C ALA A 178 8.78 -0.77 -13.60
N ASN A 179 8.11 -1.29 -12.59
CA ASN A 179 6.67 -1.14 -12.39
C ASN A 179 6.41 -0.12 -11.29
N THR A 180 5.46 0.76 -11.50
CA THR A 180 5.02 1.76 -10.53
C THR A 180 3.50 1.80 -10.48
N ILE A 181 2.92 1.56 -9.32
CA ILE A 181 1.49 1.84 -9.06
C ILE A 181 1.40 3.06 -8.16
N ARG A 182 0.61 4.06 -8.56
CA ARG A 182 0.25 5.21 -7.73
C ARG A 182 -1.20 5.09 -7.32
N PHE A 183 -1.44 5.25 -6.02
CA PHE A 183 -2.76 5.16 -5.44
C PHE A 183 -3.41 6.54 -5.33
N GLY A 184 -4.71 6.62 -5.70
CA GLY A 184 -5.57 7.79 -5.53
C GLY A 184 -6.84 7.45 -4.76
N ASP A 185 -7.43 8.46 -4.13
CA ASP A 185 -8.74 8.40 -3.48
C ASP A 185 -8.89 7.23 -2.49
N LEU A 186 -7.87 6.99 -1.66
CA LEU A 186 -7.84 5.85 -0.74
C LEU A 186 -8.89 5.98 0.36
N ALA A 187 -9.80 5.02 0.42
CA ALA A 187 -10.78 4.81 1.48
C ALA A 187 -10.39 3.57 2.32
N LYS A 188 -9.80 3.81 3.50
CA LYS A 188 -9.45 2.77 4.46
C LYS A 188 -10.66 2.40 5.30
N ASN A 189 -10.96 1.10 5.41
CA ASN A 189 -12.06 0.54 6.22
C ASN A 189 -13.45 1.10 5.87
N GLY A 190 -13.61 1.55 4.62
CA GLY A 190 -14.88 1.99 4.08
C GLY A 190 -15.85 0.83 3.87
N LYS A 191 -17.14 1.15 3.80
CA LYS A 191 -18.19 0.16 3.50
C LYS A 191 -18.07 -0.28 2.04
N LEU A 192 -17.93 -1.57 1.80
CA LEU A 192 -17.94 -2.19 0.48
C LEU A 192 -19.31 -2.84 0.21
N GLY A 193 -19.70 -2.92 -1.06
CA GLY A 193 -20.92 -3.63 -1.46
C GLY A 193 -20.84 -5.12 -1.12
N ALA A 194 -21.98 -5.75 -0.90
CA ALA A 194 -22.04 -7.17 -0.54
C ALA A 194 -21.46 -8.09 -1.66
N ASP A 195 -21.56 -7.65 -2.89
CA ASP A 195 -21.10 -8.32 -4.12
C ASP A 195 -19.73 -7.84 -4.62
N ALA A 196 -19.06 -6.98 -3.83
CA ALA A 196 -17.79 -6.38 -4.24
C ALA A 196 -16.74 -7.39 -4.70
N PHE A 197 -16.77 -8.62 -4.17
CA PHE A 197 -15.80 -9.68 -4.46
C PHE A 197 -16.43 -10.93 -5.09
N SER A 198 -17.66 -10.86 -5.55
CA SER A 198 -18.29 -11.93 -6.31
C SER A 198 -18.06 -11.73 -7.80
N PHE A 199 -17.85 -12.82 -8.53
CA PHE A 199 -17.70 -12.79 -9.99
C PHE A 199 -18.42 -13.98 -10.62
N THR A 200 -19.16 -13.72 -11.66
CA THR A 200 -19.77 -14.74 -12.52
C THR A 200 -19.30 -14.50 -13.94
N PRO A 201 -18.68 -15.50 -14.58
CA PRO A 201 -18.31 -15.37 -15.99
C PRO A 201 -19.47 -14.90 -16.86
N PRO A 202 -19.27 -13.91 -17.72
CA PRO A 202 -20.30 -13.48 -18.66
C PRO A 202 -20.75 -14.63 -19.57
N LYS A 203 -22.01 -14.58 -20.03
CA LYS A 203 -22.53 -15.60 -20.95
C LYS A 203 -21.73 -15.58 -22.25
N GLY A 204 -21.21 -16.76 -22.64
CA GLY A 204 -20.41 -16.92 -23.84
C GLY A 204 -18.93 -16.53 -23.69
N ALA A 205 -18.46 -16.26 -22.46
CA ALA A 205 -17.04 -16.14 -22.20
C ALA A 205 -16.36 -17.52 -22.30
N ASP A 206 -15.16 -17.53 -22.86
CA ASP A 206 -14.29 -18.70 -22.86
C ASP A 206 -13.64 -18.83 -21.47
N VAL A 207 -13.79 -20.00 -20.84
CA VAL A 207 -13.32 -20.24 -19.47
C VAL A 207 -12.18 -21.25 -19.48
N LEU A 208 -10.99 -20.83 -18.98
CA LEU A 208 -9.74 -21.58 -18.95
C LEU A 208 -9.32 -21.94 -17.52
#